data_47207de579ccaacfcdef5b857817a799
#
_entry.id   47207de579ccaacfcdef5b857817a799
#
_cell.length_a   1.000
_cell.length_b   1.000
_cell.length_c   1.000
_cell.angle_alpha   90.00
_cell.angle_beta   90.00
_cell.angle_gamma   90.00
#
_symmetry.space_group_name_H-M   'P 1'
#
loop_
_entity.id
_entity.type
_entity.pdbx_description
1 polymer ?
#
loop_
_entity_poly.entity_id
_entity_poly.type
_entity_poly.pdbx_seq_one_letter_code
_entity_poly.pdbx_strand_id
1 'polypeptide(L)'
;KKELEKLKNFIIKKFSYVQAISILPPQAIKFFIDEEDVPKETEQFTHLHIIVSDEKEKEIPKIKSEIVKQLEKTKQQKIWLHIRTPSEIWEICLDQKFELSRAIAMSFPLYDKGILGALRVTEIHKSLVLQKFEKYVVSYVIAGSLVRGEAIKTSDVDVFVIINDTDVKRMPRLELKERLRGIIHQYVAEASALAGVENKLEPQIYLLTDFWEGVKDAHPVMFTFIRDGVPLYDRGTFMPWKTLLKMGRLKPSPESID
;
A
#
# COMPACT_ATOMS: atom_id res chain seq x y z
N LYS A 1 8.05 24.51 10.83
CA LYS A 1 7.24 24.55 9.59
C LYS A 1 7.97 25.22 8.42
N LYS A 2 8.48 26.47 8.55
CA LYS A 2 9.17 27.19 7.45
C LYS A 2 10.40 26.44 6.89
N GLU A 3 11.13 25.72 7.73
CA GLU A 3 12.33 24.99 7.32
C GLU A 3 12.01 23.73 6.51
N LEU A 4 10.99 22.97 6.94
CA LEU A 4 10.49 21.81 6.17
C LEU A 4 9.93 22.22 4.81
N GLU A 5 9.26 23.36 4.74
CA GLU A 5 8.78 23.92 3.46
C GLU A 5 9.93 24.27 2.52
N LYS A 6 11.02 24.88 3.05
CA LYS A 6 12.22 25.17 2.27
C LYS A 6 12.89 23.90 1.75
N LEU A 7 13.00 22.88 2.63
CA LEU A 7 13.56 21.58 2.26
C LEU A 7 12.71 20.88 1.20
N LYS A 8 11.40 20.82 1.39
CA LYS A 8 10.45 20.29 0.39
C LYS A 8 10.65 20.96 -0.98
N ASN A 9 10.65 22.29 -1.00
CA ASN A 9 10.79 23.06 -2.24
C ASN A 9 12.15 22.82 -2.91
N PHE A 10 13.21 22.67 -2.15
CA PHE A 10 14.52 22.27 -2.65
C PHE A 10 14.46 20.89 -3.31
N ILE A 11 13.90 19.90 -2.63
CA ILE A 11 13.79 18.53 -3.12
C ILE A 11 12.99 18.48 -4.42
N ILE A 12 11.80 19.08 -4.45
CA ILE A 12 10.91 19.07 -5.63
C ILE A 12 11.57 19.77 -6.82
N LYS A 13 12.23 20.89 -6.58
CA LYS A 13 12.91 21.66 -7.65
C LYS A 13 14.10 20.90 -8.24
N LYS A 14 14.83 20.16 -7.40
CA LYS A 14 16.04 19.47 -7.81
C LYS A 14 15.77 18.09 -8.40
N PHE A 15 14.76 17.39 -7.91
CA PHE A 15 14.44 16.01 -8.24
C PHE A 15 13.01 15.90 -8.76
N SER A 16 12.80 16.16 -10.06
CA SER A 16 11.47 16.18 -10.70
C SER A 16 10.74 14.82 -10.64
N TYR A 17 11.48 13.75 -10.44
CA TYR A 17 10.99 12.38 -10.33
C TYR A 17 10.54 11.97 -8.91
N VAL A 18 10.58 12.88 -7.95
CA VAL A 18 9.97 12.68 -6.63
C VAL A 18 8.46 12.61 -6.79
N GLN A 19 7.85 11.56 -6.24
CA GLN A 19 6.42 11.31 -6.29
C GLN A 19 5.71 11.80 -5.02
N ALA A 20 6.36 11.65 -3.87
CA ALA A 20 5.81 12.10 -2.60
C ALA A 20 6.89 12.42 -1.57
N ILE A 21 6.54 13.29 -0.64
CA ILE A 21 7.33 13.63 0.56
C ILE A 21 6.37 13.67 1.73
N SER A 22 6.67 12.96 2.80
CA SER A 22 5.84 12.91 4.00
C SER A 22 6.66 12.80 5.28
N ILE A 23 6.02 13.06 6.41
CA ILE A 23 6.58 12.85 7.74
C ILE A 23 5.95 11.61 8.33
N LEU A 24 6.77 10.63 8.75
CA LEU A 24 6.30 9.41 9.39
C LEU A 24 5.71 9.71 10.77
N PRO A 25 4.65 8.99 11.19
CA PRO A 25 4.08 9.17 12.51
C PRO A 25 5.10 8.83 13.60
N PRO A 26 5.32 9.70 14.60
CA PRO A 26 6.31 9.46 15.64
C PRO A 26 6.15 8.12 16.37
N GLN A 27 4.90 7.71 16.61
CA GLN A 27 4.59 6.44 17.28
C GLN A 27 4.96 5.20 16.46
N ALA A 28 5.20 5.35 15.15
CA ALA A 28 5.57 4.25 14.27
C ALA A 28 7.08 4.13 14.06
N ILE A 29 7.88 5.10 14.51
CA ILE A 29 9.33 5.13 14.26
C ILE A 29 10.03 3.88 14.83
N LYS A 30 9.58 3.39 15.97
CA LYS A 30 10.10 2.16 16.58
C LYS A 30 10.08 0.96 15.62
N PHE A 31 9.04 0.82 14.79
CA PHE A 31 8.96 -0.28 13.83
C PHE A 31 10.04 -0.17 12.75
N PHE A 32 10.37 1.06 12.31
CA PHE A 32 11.47 1.28 11.36
C PHE A 32 12.83 1.04 11.98
N ILE A 33 13.02 1.38 13.26
CA ILE A 33 14.25 1.11 14.00
C ILE A 33 14.49 -0.40 14.11
N ASP A 34 13.44 -1.15 14.46
CA ASP A 34 13.54 -2.59 14.68
C ASP A 34 13.71 -3.38 13.38
N GLU A 35 13.14 -2.91 12.27
CA GLU A 35 13.09 -3.65 11.01
C GLU A 35 14.16 -3.21 9.98
N GLU A 36 14.71 -2.03 10.09
CA GLU A 36 15.57 -1.41 9.05
C GLU A 36 16.94 -0.95 9.57
N ASP A 37 17.40 -1.45 10.70
CA ASP A 37 18.68 -1.06 11.32
C ASP A 37 18.87 0.47 11.44
N VAL A 38 17.79 1.20 11.68
CA VAL A 38 17.84 2.64 11.91
C VAL A 38 18.46 2.90 13.29
N PRO A 39 19.46 3.81 13.40
CA PRO A 39 20.09 4.08 14.70
C PRO A 39 19.09 4.55 15.76
N LYS A 40 19.10 3.95 16.94
CA LYS A 40 18.16 4.26 18.04
C LYS A 40 18.18 5.72 18.45
N GLU A 41 19.32 6.38 18.30
CA GLU A 41 19.47 7.81 18.63
C GLU A 41 18.56 8.70 17.74
N THR A 42 18.10 8.18 16.61
CA THR A 42 17.22 8.91 15.68
C THR A 42 15.75 8.84 16.05
N GLU A 43 15.35 8.08 17.08
CA GLU A 43 13.95 7.91 17.48
C GLU A 43 13.25 9.25 17.73
N GLN A 44 13.97 10.24 18.23
CA GLN A 44 13.44 11.58 18.50
C GLN A 44 13.56 12.55 17.31
N PHE A 45 14.09 12.08 16.15
CA PHE A 45 14.21 12.91 14.96
C PHE A 45 12.89 13.00 14.21
N THR A 46 12.77 13.98 13.34
CA THR A 46 11.72 14.00 12.33
C THR A 46 12.11 13.03 11.22
N HIS A 47 11.34 11.97 11.04
CA HIS A 47 11.58 11.00 9.97
C HIS A 47 10.85 11.45 8.71
N LEU A 48 11.63 11.87 7.72
CA LEU A 48 11.13 12.30 6.42
C LEU A 48 11.16 11.12 5.45
N HIS A 49 10.00 10.77 4.92
CA HIS A 49 9.85 9.71 3.92
C HIS A 49 9.68 10.32 2.54
N ILE A 50 10.49 9.88 1.58
CA ILE A 50 10.50 10.38 0.21
C ILE A 50 10.30 9.20 -0.72
N ILE A 51 9.32 9.30 -1.62
CA ILE A 51 9.06 8.31 -2.66
C ILE A 51 9.56 8.86 -3.99
N VAL A 52 10.43 8.10 -4.66
CA VAL A 52 10.98 8.39 -5.97
C VAL A 52 10.53 7.32 -6.97
N SER A 53 10.52 7.64 -8.27
CA SER A 53 10.16 6.66 -9.31
C SER A 53 11.09 5.45 -9.28
N ASP A 54 10.57 4.25 -9.57
CA ASP A 54 11.32 2.98 -9.58
C ASP A 54 12.57 3.05 -10.48
N GLU A 55 12.49 3.75 -11.60
CA GLU A 55 13.62 3.97 -12.53
C GLU A 55 14.82 4.66 -11.87
N LYS A 56 14.61 5.30 -10.72
CA LYS A 56 15.63 6.08 -9.97
C LYS A 56 16.19 5.37 -8.75
N GLU A 57 15.89 4.11 -8.56
CA GLU A 57 16.38 3.30 -7.43
C GLU A 57 17.90 3.41 -7.27
N LYS A 58 18.66 3.24 -8.37
CA LYS A 58 20.12 3.32 -8.36
C LYS A 58 20.68 4.70 -8.00
N GLU A 59 19.87 5.75 -8.12
CA GLU A 59 20.26 7.12 -7.78
C GLU A 59 19.99 7.48 -6.31
N ILE A 60 19.29 6.65 -5.54
CA ILE A 60 18.91 6.91 -4.14
C ILE A 60 20.11 7.33 -3.26
N PRO A 61 21.28 6.66 -3.30
CA PRO A 61 22.43 7.08 -2.50
C PRO A 61 22.89 8.50 -2.82
N LYS A 62 22.87 8.89 -4.10
CA LYS A 62 23.22 10.24 -4.56
C LYS A 62 22.19 11.27 -4.08
N ILE A 63 20.90 10.96 -4.22
CA ILE A 63 19.79 11.82 -3.76
C ILE A 63 19.92 12.06 -2.26
N LYS A 64 20.15 10.99 -1.48
CA LYS A 64 20.35 11.07 -0.03
C LYS A 64 21.53 11.97 0.34
N SER A 65 22.68 11.78 -0.31
CA SER A 65 23.88 12.60 -0.09
C SER A 65 23.63 14.09 -0.36
N GLU A 66 22.91 14.42 -1.43
CA GLU A 66 22.62 15.80 -1.78
C GLU A 66 21.63 16.47 -0.82
N ILE A 67 20.63 15.73 -0.32
CA ILE A 67 19.71 16.24 0.69
C ILE A 67 20.41 16.43 2.03
N VAL A 68 21.30 15.49 2.43
CA VAL A 68 22.10 15.62 3.66
C VAL A 68 22.98 16.86 3.61
N LYS A 69 23.69 17.11 2.49
CA LYS A 69 24.47 18.34 2.31
C LYS A 69 23.64 19.61 2.46
N GLN A 70 22.37 19.58 2.01
CA GLN A 70 21.46 20.71 2.17
C GLN A 70 21.03 20.89 3.63
N LEU A 71 20.77 19.79 4.34
CA LEU A 71 20.44 19.80 5.78
C LEU A 71 21.59 20.36 6.61
N GLU A 72 22.84 19.98 6.33
CA GLU A 72 24.03 20.51 6.99
C GLU A 72 24.18 22.02 6.78
N LYS A 73 23.99 22.51 5.55
CA LYS A 73 24.04 23.96 5.24
C LYS A 73 22.98 24.76 6.00
N THR A 74 21.82 24.17 6.24
CA THR A 74 20.70 24.82 6.93
C THR A 74 20.68 24.55 8.46
N LYS A 75 21.68 23.82 8.98
CA LYS A 75 21.81 23.41 10.39
C LYS A 75 20.60 22.59 10.90
N GLN A 76 19.93 21.87 10.02
CA GLN A 76 18.81 21.00 10.34
C GLN A 76 19.30 19.59 10.69
N GLN A 77 19.82 19.38 11.88
CA GLN A 77 20.52 18.14 12.25
C GLN A 77 19.61 17.01 12.77
N LYS A 78 18.31 17.27 12.99
CA LYS A 78 17.39 16.28 13.58
C LYS A 78 16.35 15.77 12.57
N ILE A 79 16.81 15.46 11.35
CA ILE A 79 15.98 14.86 10.31
C ILE A 79 16.64 13.57 9.86
N TRP A 80 15.88 12.47 9.90
CA TRP A 80 16.27 11.19 9.34
C TRP A 80 15.56 10.98 8.01
N LEU A 81 16.27 10.50 7.00
CA LEU A 81 15.74 10.33 5.65
C LEU A 81 15.48 8.85 5.34
N HIS A 82 14.27 8.56 4.95
CA HIS A 82 13.87 7.31 4.31
C HIS A 82 13.54 7.63 2.84
N ILE A 83 14.30 7.06 1.91
CA ILE A 83 14.06 7.26 0.47
C ILE A 83 13.78 5.88 -0.12
N ARG A 84 12.64 5.73 -0.77
CA ARG A 84 12.16 4.47 -1.35
C ARG A 84 11.52 4.68 -2.69
N THR A 85 11.45 3.59 -3.43
CA THR A 85 10.59 3.47 -4.62
C THR A 85 9.24 2.86 -4.25
N PRO A 86 8.21 2.97 -5.12
CA PRO A 86 6.96 2.22 -4.95
C PRO A 86 7.19 0.72 -4.83
N SER A 87 8.07 0.14 -5.64
CA SER A 87 8.39 -1.30 -5.59
C SER A 87 8.92 -1.74 -4.22
N GLU A 88 9.78 -0.95 -3.58
CA GLU A 88 10.25 -1.24 -2.21
C GLU A 88 9.12 -1.17 -1.17
N ILE A 89 8.12 -0.29 -1.36
CA ILE A 89 6.93 -0.25 -0.49
C ILE A 89 6.10 -1.54 -0.68
N TRP A 90 5.97 -2.02 -1.91
CA TRP A 90 5.25 -3.27 -2.18
C TRP A 90 5.96 -4.48 -1.59
N GLU A 91 7.30 -4.50 -1.58
CA GLU A 91 8.07 -5.56 -0.91
C GLU A 91 7.81 -5.59 0.60
N ILE A 92 7.72 -4.43 1.26
CA ILE A 92 7.30 -4.33 2.67
C ILE A 92 5.94 -5.01 2.88
N CYS A 93 4.99 -4.79 1.99
CA CYS A 93 3.66 -5.41 2.06
C CYS A 93 3.72 -6.92 1.78
N LEU A 94 4.50 -7.36 0.79
CA LEU A 94 4.69 -8.77 0.45
C LEU A 94 5.39 -9.54 1.56
N ASP A 95 6.27 -8.90 2.31
CA ASP A 95 6.90 -9.42 3.52
C ASP A 95 5.96 -9.40 4.74
N GLN A 96 4.73 -8.94 4.56
CA GLN A 96 3.70 -8.83 5.61
C GLN A 96 4.10 -7.90 6.77
N LYS A 97 4.99 -6.94 6.53
CA LYS A 97 5.36 -5.89 7.48
C LYS A 97 4.31 -4.78 7.50
N PHE A 98 3.09 -5.13 7.84
CA PHE A 98 1.93 -4.25 7.70
C PHE A 98 1.96 -3.01 8.61
N GLU A 99 2.72 -3.04 9.71
CA GLU A 99 2.91 -1.85 10.55
C GLU A 99 3.71 -0.75 9.84
N LEU A 100 4.72 -1.16 9.05
CA LEU A 100 5.51 -0.23 8.25
C LEU A 100 4.69 0.37 7.09
N SER A 101 3.97 -0.46 6.34
CA SER A 101 3.13 0.01 5.23
C SER A 101 2.01 0.92 5.72
N ARG A 102 1.40 0.62 6.88
CA ARG A 102 0.43 1.47 7.54
C ARG A 102 1.02 2.83 7.94
N ALA A 103 2.21 2.82 8.51
CA ALA A 103 2.90 4.06 8.89
C ALA A 103 3.18 4.96 7.69
N ILE A 104 3.57 4.37 6.54
CA ILE A 104 3.76 5.11 5.28
C ILE A 104 2.43 5.68 4.80
N ALA A 105 1.38 4.87 4.73
CA ALA A 105 0.05 5.30 4.29
C ALA A 105 -0.53 6.42 5.15
N MET A 106 -0.31 6.37 6.48
CA MET A 106 -0.83 7.35 7.45
C MET A 106 0.15 8.48 7.75
N SER A 107 1.26 8.58 7.03
CA SER A 107 2.24 9.66 7.17
C SER A 107 1.65 11.03 6.81
N PHE A 108 2.18 12.10 7.41
CA PHE A 108 1.72 13.46 7.12
C PHE A 108 2.31 13.96 5.78
N PRO A 109 1.49 14.19 4.74
CA PRO A 109 1.99 14.56 3.43
C PRO A 109 2.45 16.02 3.40
N LEU A 110 3.67 16.25 2.91
CA LEU A 110 4.18 17.56 2.54
C LEU A 110 4.05 17.81 1.05
N TYR A 111 4.15 16.75 0.25
CA TYR A 111 3.97 16.75 -1.19
C TYR A 111 3.51 15.36 -1.63
N ASP A 112 2.55 15.29 -2.53
CA ASP A 112 2.04 14.03 -3.07
C ASP A 112 1.51 14.22 -4.49
N LYS A 113 1.97 13.39 -5.43
CA LYS A 113 1.42 13.31 -6.79
C LYS A 113 0.19 12.42 -6.87
N GLY A 114 -0.07 11.59 -5.84
CA GLY A 114 -1.24 10.72 -5.76
C GLY A 114 -1.01 9.38 -5.05
N ILE A 115 0.23 8.91 -4.93
CA ILE A 115 0.53 7.60 -4.34
C ILE A 115 0.20 7.54 -2.83
N LEU A 116 0.54 8.56 -2.06
CA LEU A 116 0.21 8.59 -0.62
C LEU A 116 -1.28 8.74 -0.38
N GLY A 117 -1.96 9.56 -1.17
CA GLY A 117 -3.41 9.69 -1.08
C GLY A 117 -4.13 8.38 -1.36
N ALA A 118 -3.71 7.66 -2.41
CA ALA A 118 -4.24 6.35 -2.75
C ALA A 118 -3.99 5.31 -1.64
N LEU A 119 -2.78 5.26 -1.10
CA LEU A 119 -2.45 4.38 0.03
C LEU A 119 -3.26 4.72 1.28
N ARG A 120 -3.43 6.01 1.59
CA ARG A 120 -4.17 6.46 2.77
C ARG A 120 -5.64 6.06 2.72
N VAL A 121 -6.33 6.35 1.61
CA VAL A 121 -7.75 5.99 1.49
C VAL A 121 -7.94 4.48 1.57
N THR A 122 -7.01 3.72 0.99
CA THR A 122 -7.03 2.26 1.02
C THR A 122 -6.81 1.72 2.43
N GLU A 123 -5.84 2.27 3.17
CA GLU A 123 -5.55 1.86 4.54
C GLU A 123 -6.73 2.17 5.49
N ILE A 124 -7.36 3.33 5.34
CA ILE A 124 -8.54 3.69 6.14
C ILE A 124 -9.72 2.75 5.80
N HIS A 125 -9.99 2.51 4.52
CA HIS A 125 -11.04 1.59 4.09
C HIS A 125 -10.80 0.18 4.62
N LYS A 126 -9.58 -0.35 4.47
CA LYS A 126 -9.19 -1.64 5.04
C LYS A 126 -9.48 -1.70 6.54
N SER A 127 -9.11 -0.66 7.28
CA SER A 127 -9.30 -0.59 8.73
C SER A 127 -10.78 -0.61 9.12
N LEU A 128 -11.64 0.11 8.40
CA LEU A 128 -13.09 0.09 8.60
C LEU A 128 -13.68 -1.30 8.31
N VAL A 129 -13.25 -1.92 7.20
CA VAL A 129 -13.70 -3.27 6.82
C VAL A 129 -13.28 -4.29 7.88
N LEU A 130 -12.02 -4.26 8.32
CA LEU A 130 -11.53 -5.20 9.34
C LEU A 130 -12.17 -4.98 10.70
N GLN A 131 -12.39 -3.74 11.11
CA GLN A 131 -13.07 -3.44 12.38
C GLN A 131 -14.46 -4.11 12.46
N LYS A 132 -15.15 -4.20 11.33
CA LYS A 132 -16.49 -4.80 11.25
C LYS A 132 -16.47 -6.29 10.96
N PHE A 133 -15.56 -6.75 10.11
CA PHE A 133 -15.60 -8.07 9.48
C PHE A 133 -14.31 -8.89 9.64
N GLU A 134 -13.45 -8.59 10.58
CA GLU A 134 -12.16 -9.27 10.74
C GLU A 134 -12.28 -10.80 10.71
N LYS A 135 -13.34 -11.37 11.32
CA LYS A 135 -13.56 -12.81 11.34
C LYS A 135 -13.76 -13.43 9.95
N TYR A 136 -14.26 -12.64 9.01
CA TYR A 136 -14.62 -13.11 7.67
C TYR A 136 -13.62 -12.70 6.62
N VAL A 137 -12.92 -11.60 6.80
CA VAL A 137 -11.91 -11.14 5.83
C VAL A 137 -10.65 -11.99 5.97
N VAL A 138 -10.25 -12.64 4.88
CA VAL A 138 -9.01 -13.42 4.84
C VAL A 138 -7.89 -12.71 4.11
N SER A 139 -8.21 -11.84 3.17
CA SER A 139 -7.20 -11.02 2.48
C SER A 139 -7.81 -9.70 2.00
N TYR A 140 -7.01 -8.66 2.04
CA TYR A 140 -7.30 -7.35 1.47
C TYR A 140 -6.12 -6.95 0.59
N VAL A 141 -6.32 -6.83 -0.70
CA VAL A 141 -5.26 -6.76 -1.71
C VAL A 141 -5.50 -5.57 -2.62
N ILE A 142 -4.45 -4.82 -2.92
CA ILE A 142 -4.48 -3.74 -3.91
C ILE A 142 -3.89 -4.21 -5.25
N ALA A 143 -4.34 -3.62 -6.33
CA ALA A 143 -3.87 -3.90 -7.68
C ALA A 143 -3.93 -2.63 -8.57
N GLY A 144 -3.77 -2.80 -9.85
CA GLY A 144 -3.96 -1.75 -10.85
C GLY A 144 -2.86 -0.69 -10.86
N SER A 145 -3.24 0.54 -11.17
CA SER A 145 -2.32 1.68 -11.36
C SER A 145 -1.50 2.02 -10.12
N LEU A 146 -2.06 1.83 -8.92
CA LEU A 146 -1.34 2.07 -7.67
C LEU A 146 -0.11 1.16 -7.57
N VAL A 147 -0.29 -0.13 -7.81
CA VAL A 147 0.81 -1.12 -7.73
C VAL A 147 1.86 -0.89 -8.80
N ARG A 148 1.46 -0.42 -9.99
CA ARG A 148 2.41 -0.05 -11.05
C ARG A 148 3.15 1.27 -10.81
N GLY A 149 2.87 1.97 -9.70
CA GLY A 149 3.48 3.27 -9.41
C GLY A 149 3.00 4.42 -10.30
N GLU A 150 1.87 4.24 -10.99
CA GLU A 150 1.28 5.18 -11.95
C GLU A 150 0.13 6.02 -11.34
N ALA A 151 -0.18 5.80 -10.06
CA ALA A 151 -1.30 6.47 -9.41
C ALA A 151 -1.10 7.98 -9.34
N ILE A 152 -2.11 8.71 -9.80
CA ILE A 152 -2.25 10.16 -9.65
C ILE A 152 -3.41 10.46 -8.69
N LYS A 153 -3.59 11.72 -8.32
CA LYS A 153 -4.63 12.15 -7.34
C LYS A 153 -6.05 11.74 -7.67
N THR A 154 -6.34 11.54 -8.95
CA THR A 154 -7.67 11.16 -9.46
C THR A 154 -7.75 9.71 -9.90
N SER A 155 -6.67 8.93 -9.73
CA SER A 155 -6.68 7.51 -10.10
C SER A 155 -7.66 6.71 -9.26
N ASP A 156 -8.38 5.81 -9.93
CA ASP A 156 -9.13 4.75 -9.26
C ASP A 156 -8.16 3.75 -8.65
N VAL A 157 -8.51 3.22 -7.50
CA VAL A 157 -7.72 2.23 -6.76
C VAL A 157 -8.48 0.92 -6.70
N ASP A 158 -7.98 -0.06 -7.42
CA ASP A 158 -8.55 -1.40 -7.43
C ASP A 158 -8.22 -2.12 -6.12
N VAL A 159 -9.25 -2.58 -5.44
CA VAL A 159 -9.16 -3.30 -4.17
C VAL A 159 -9.90 -4.61 -4.27
N PHE A 160 -9.27 -5.69 -3.82
CA PHE A 160 -9.88 -7.01 -3.74
C PHE A 160 -9.99 -7.44 -2.28
N VAL A 161 -11.19 -7.81 -1.87
CA VAL A 161 -11.48 -8.30 -0.53
C VAL A 161 -11.94 -9.74 -0.64
N ILE A 162 -11.18 -10.67 -0.05
CA ILE A 162 -11.51 -12.09 -0.04
C ILE A 162 -12.18 -12.41 1.31
N ILE A 163 -13.37 -12.99 1.23
CA ILE A 163 -14.20 -13.30 2.39
C ILE A 163 -14.29 -14.81 2.59
N ASN A 164 -14.03 -15.28 3.80
CA ASN A 164 -14.22 -16.67 4.17
C ASN A 164 -15.71 -16.99 4.28
N ASP A 165 -16.21 -17.83 3.39
CA ASP A 165 -17.59 -18.32 3.36
C ASP A 165 -17.73 -19.77 3.83
N THR A 166 -16.65 -20.41 4.30
CA THR A 166 -16.66 -21.83 4.67
C THR A 166 -17.42 -22.13 5.95
N ASP A 167 -17.51 -21.16 6.88
CA ASP A 167 -18.17 -21.33 8.19
C ASP A 167 -19.58 -20.73 8.26
N VAL A 168 -20.08 -20.17 7.16
CA VAL A 168 -21.38 -19.51 7.14
C VAL A 168 -22.50 -20.53 6.97
N LYS A 169 -22.91 -21.15 8.07
CA LYS A 169 -23.96 -22.20 8.07
C LYS A 169 -25.40 -21.68 8.01
N ARG A 170 -25.63 -20.37 8.15
CA ARG A 170 -26.97 -19.81 8.37
C ARG A 170 -27.48 -18.89 7.26
N MET A 171 -26.68 -18.63 6.22
CA MET A 171 -27.04 -17.70 5.16
C MET A 171 -26.59 -18.23 3.80
N PRO A 172 -27.45 -18.14 2.76
CA PRO A 172 -27.03 -18.46 1.40
C PRO A 172 -25.82 -17.63 0.97
N ARG A 173 -24.88 -18.25 0.24
CA ARG A 173 -23.65 -17.61 -0.21
C ARG A 173 -23.91 -16.30 -0.98
N LEU A 174 -24.90 -16.29 -1.83
CA LEU A 174 -25.26 -15.09 -2.61
C LEU A 174 -25.73 -13.95 -1.70
N GLU A 175 -26.58 -14.25 -0.72
CA GLU A 175 -27.06 -13.25 0.25
C GLU A 175 -25.93 -12.70 1.10
N LEU A 176 -25.00 -13.56 1.56
CA LEU A 176 -23.80 -13.15 2.27
C LEU A 176 -22.97 -12.17 1.44
N LYS A 177 -22.69 -12.52 0.19
CA LYS A 177 -21.90 -11.69 -0.73
C LYS A 177 -22.53 -10.34 -0.96
N GLU A 178 -23.82 -10.28 -1.26
CA GLU A 178 -24.55 -9.03 -1.50
C GLU A 178 -24.61 -8.13 -0.25
N ARG A 179 -24.83 -8.73 0.92
CA ARG A 179 -24.89 -7.99 2.18
C ARG A 179 -23.52 -7.37 2.53
N LEU A 180 -22.45 -8.16 2.42
CA LEU A 180 -21.08 -7.67 2.65
C LEU A 180 -20.69 -6.62 1.62
N ARG A 181 -21.02 -6.84 0.35
CA ARG A 181 -20.77 -5.89 -0.72
C ARG A 181 -21.38 -4.52 -0.41
N GLY A 182 -22.65 -4.47 -0.02
CA GLY A 182 -23.33 -3.23 0.32
C GLY A 182 -22.59 -2.43 1.41
N ILE A 183 -22.16 -3.11 2.48
CA ILE A 183 -21.49 -2.47 3.61
C ILE A 183 -20.06 -2.05 3.23
N ILE A 184 -19.32 -2.90 2.52
CA ILE A 184 -17.94 -2.59 2.09
C ILE A 184 -17.93 -1.39 1.14
N HIS A 185 -18.90 -1.30 0.22
CA HIS A 185 -19.07 -0.12 -0.64
C HIS A 185 -19.50 1.13 0.14
N GLN A 186 -20.31 1.00 1.17
CA GLN A 186 -20.64 2.13 2.04
C GLN A 186 -19.40 2.72 2.71
N TYR A 187 -18.46 1.88 3.15
CA TYR A 187 -17.20 2.33 3.75
C TYR A 187 -16.27 3.05 2.78
N VAL A 188 -16.46 2.92 1.46
CA VAL A 188 -15.70 3.70 0.47
C VAL A 188 -15.92 5.19 0.67
N ALA A 189 -17.17 5.63 0.80
CA ALA A 189 -17.49 7.05 1.02
C ALA A 189 -16.93 7.56 2.34
N GLU A 190 -17.04 6.76 3.41
CA GLU A 190 -16.49 7.11 4.72
C GLU A 190 -14.96 7.21 4.70
N ALA A 191 -14.28 6.25 4.07
CA ALA A 191 -12.83 6.26 3.93
C ALA A 191 -12.34 7.47 3.12
N SER A 192 -13.02 7.80 2.02
CA SER A 192 -12.68 8.98 1.19
C SER A 192 -12.85 10.28 1.96
N ALA A 193 -13.92 10.41 2.75
CA ALA A 193 -14.14 11.57 3.59
C ALA A 193 -13.07 11.72 4.68
N LEU A 194 -12.70 10.61 5.34
CA LEU A 194 -11.67 10.60 6.39
C LEU A 194 -10.26 10.84 5.81
N ALA A 195 -9.98 10.30 4.63
CA ALA A 195 -8.69 10.48 3.97
C ALA A 195 -8.50 11.90 3.41
N GLY A 196 -9.59 12.57 3.02
CA GLY A 196 -9.55 13.89 2.40
C GLY A 196 -8.84 13.89 1.05
N VAL A 197 -9.01 12.82 0.25
CA VAL A 197 -8.37 12.62 -1.06
C VAL A 197 -9.40 12.45 -2.17
N GLU A 198 -9.01 12.68 -3.40
CA GLU A 198 -9.86 12.58 -4.58
C GLU A 198 -9.89 11.17 -5.18
N ASN A 199 -8.94 10.30 -4.78
CA ASN A 199 -8.88 8.93 -5.24
C ASN A 199 -10.15 8.16 -4.91
N LYS A 200 -10.65 7.42 -5.88
CA LYS A 200 -11.83 6.55 -5.72
C LYS A 200 -11.39 5.11 -5.48
N LEU A 201 -12.01 4.46 -4.52
CA LEU A 201 -11.83 3.03 -4.30
C LEU A 201 -12.87 2.23 -5.09
N GLU A 202 -12.41 1.20 -5.77
CA GLU A 202 -13.25 0.23 -6.47
C GLU A 202 -13.08 -1.17 -5.84
N PRO A 203 -13.77 -1.45 -4.71
CA PRO A 203 -13.65 -2.74 -4.06
C PRO A 203 -14.41 -3.81 -4.82
N GLN A 204 -13.71 -4.91 -5.13
CA GLN A 204 -14.28 -6.15 -5.63
C GLN A 204 -14.23 -7.20 -4.54
N ILE A 205 -15.35 -7.93 -4.36
CA ILE A 205 -15.51 -8.89 -3.28
C ILE A 205 -15.60 -10.27 -3.86
N TYR A 206 -14.72 -11.15 -3.39
CA TYR A 206 -14.71 -12.56 -3.73
C TYR A 206 -14.98 -13.41 -2.48
N LEU A 207 -15.86 -14.38 -2.59
CA LEU A 207 -15.93 -15.44 -1.62
C LEU A 207 -14.70 -16.35 -1.77
N LEU A 208 -14.20 -16.87 -0.67
CA LEU A 208 -13.02 -17.72 -0.67
C LEU A 208 -13.19 -18.94 -1.58
N THR A 209 -14.38 -19.54 -1.59
CA THR A 209 -14.71 -20.69 -2.44
C THR A 209 -14.69 -20.32 -3.93
N ASP A 210 -15.26 -19.16 -4.30
CA ASP A 210 -15.24 -18.67 -5.70
C ASP A 210 -13.80 -18.33 -6.14
N PHE A 211 -13.02 -17.75 -5.22
CA PHE A 211 -11.60 -17.46 -5.48
C PHE A 211 -10.80 -18.73 -5.73
N TRP A 212 -11.00 -19.77 -4.93
CA TRP A 212 -10.36 -21.06 -5.10
C TRP A 212 -10.72 -21.74 -6.43
N GLU A 213 -11.99 -21.72 -6.81
CA GLU A 213 -12.45 -22.25 -8.10
C GLU A 213 -11.81 -21.50 -9.25
N GLY A 214 -11.83 -20.16 -9.22
CA GLY A 214 -11.20 -19.34 -10.25
C GLY A 214 -9.70 -19.57 -10.39
N VAL A 215 -8.98 -19.77 -9.28
CA VAL A 215 -7.55 -20.11 -9.31
C VAL A 215 -7.31 -21.51 -9.87
N LYS A 216 -8.12 -22.50 -9.48
CA LYS A 216 -8.04 -23.89 -9.97
C LYS A 216 -8.26 -23.94 -11.48
N ASP A 217 -9.23 -23.18 -11.97
CA ASP A 217 -9.60 -23.15 -13.38
C ASP A 217 -8.71 -22.21 -14.22
N ALA A 218 -7.66 -21.65 -13.60
CA ALA A 218 -6.72 -20.72 -14.22
C ALA A 218 -7.41 -19.51 -14.88
N HIS A 219 -8.47 -18.98 -14.22
CA HIS A 219 -9.23 -17.85 -14.75
C HIS A 219 -8.32 -16.62 -14.93
N PRO A 220 -8.31 -15.96 -16.10
CA PRO A 220 -7.37 -14.88 -16.42
C PRO A 220 -7.33 -13.77 -15.37
N VAL A 221 -8.49 -13.31 -14.90
CA VAL A 221 -8.59 -12.25 -13.89
C VAL A 221 -7.94 -12.69 -12.58
N MET A 222 -8.17 -13.93 -12.12
CA MET A 222 -7.57 -14.45 -10.90
C MET A 222 -6.06 -14.62 -11.03
N PHE A 223 -5.59 -15.07 -12.19
CA PHE A 223 -4.17 -15.20 -12.47
C PHE A 223 -3.47 -13.84 -12.40
N THR A 224 -3.99 -12.84 -13.10
CA THR A 224 -3.46 -11.47 -13.11
C THR A 224 -3.50 -10.86 -11.71
N PHE A 225 -4.59 -11.07 -10.97
CA PHE A 225 -4.74 -10.61 -9.60
C PHE A 225 -3.69 -11.21 -8.66
N ILE A 226 -3.43 -12.52 -8.75
CA ILE A 226 -2.40 -13.18 -7.93
C ILE A 226 -1.00 -12.71 -8.34
N ARG A 227 -0.75 -12.56 -9.64
CA ARG A 227 0.54 -12.12 -10.16
C ARG A 227 0.89 -10.71 -9.68
N ASP A 228 -0.01 -9.77 -9.85
CA ASP A 228 0.26 -8.35 -9.70
C ASP A 228 -0.21 -7.77 -8.35
N GLY A 229 -1.15 -8.43 -7.68
CA GLY A 229 -1.71 -7.94 -6.43
C GLY A 229 -0.70 -7.84 -5.28
N VAL A 230 -0.89 -6.84 -4.44
CA VAL A 230 -0.08 -6.58 -3.24
C VAL A 230 -0.98 -6.59 -2.02
N PRO A 231 -0.76 -7.48 -1.04
CA PRO A 231 -1.60 -7.57 0.14
C PRO A 231 -1.31 -6.42 1.11
N LEU A 232 -2.36 -5.79 1.61
CA LEU A 232 -2.31 -4.90 2.79
C LEU A 232 -2.76 -5.63 4.06
N TYR A 233 -3.38 -6.78 3.90
CA TYR A 233 -3.77 -7.71 4.96
C TYR A 233 -3.92 -9.09 4.37
N ASP A 234 -3.35 -10.11 5.01
CA ASP A 234 -3.48 -11.50 4.58
C ASP A 234 -3.39 -12.45 5.79
N ARG A 235 -4.35 -13.35 5.92
CA ARG A 235 -4.39 -14.40 6.94
C ARG A 235 -3.91 -15.75 6.39
N GLY A 236 -2.96 -15.74 5.46
CA GLY A 236 -2.40 -16.95 4.89
C GLY A 236 -3.22 -17.54 3.73
N THR A 237 -3.97 -16.71 3.00
CA THR A 237 -4.75 -17.14 1.82
C THR A 237 -4.11 -16.65 0.53
N PHE A 238 -3.87 -15.36 0.38
CA PHE A 238 -3.36 -14.79 -0.86
C PHE A 238 -1.88 -15.13 -1.11
N MET A 239 -1.02 -14.98 -0.10
CA MET A 239 0.42 -15.21 -0.25
C MET A 239 0.79 -16.64 -0.64
N PRO A 240 0.17 -17.71 -0.11
CA PRO A 240 0.42 -19.07 -0.59
C PRO A 240 0.14 -19.24 -2.09
N TRP A 241 -0.93 -18.67 -2.62
CA TRP A 241 -1.25 -18.74 -4.04
C TRP A 241 -0.24 -17.97 -4.88
N LYS A 242 0.18 -16.79 -4.43
CA LYS A 242 1.25 -16.01 -5.09
C LYS A 242 2.57 -16.77 -5.11
N THR A 243 2.90 -17.48 -4.06
CA THR A 243 4.09 -18.33 -3.97
C THR A 243 3.99 -19.51 -4.96
N LEU A 244 2.85 -20.20 -5.02
CA LEU A 244 2.62 -21.28 -5.97
C LEU A 244 2.74 -20.80 -7.42
N LEU A 245 2.27 -19.60 -7.72
CA LEU A 245 2.43 -19.00 -9.04
C LEU A 245 3.91 -18.75 -9.36
N LYS A 246 4.68 -18.16 -8.45
CA LYS A 246 6.12 -17.94 -8.60
C LYS A 246 6.90 -19.24 -8.79
N MET A 247 6.47 -20.32 -8.16
CA MET A 247 7.07 -21.65 -8.28
C MET A 247 6.66 -22.37 -9.57
N GLY A 248 5.84 -21.78 -10.44
CA GLY A 248 5.32 -22.40 -11.66
C GLY A 248 4.34 -23.56 -11.39
N ARG A 249 3.76 -23.63 -10.19
CA ARG A 249 2.76 -24.65 -9.81
C ARG A 249 1.34 -24.27 -10.21
N LEU A 250 1.09 -23.01 -10.47
CA LEU A 250 -0.14 -22.51 -11.10
C LEU A 250 0.20 -22.18 -12.55
N LYS A 251 -0.50 -22.82 -13.48
CA LYS A 251 -0.32 -22.56 -14.91
C LYS A 251 -1.40 -21.59 -15.37
N PRO A 252 -1.03 -20.53 -16.11
CA PRO A 252 -2.02 -19.66 -16.73
C PRO A 252 -2.80 -20.43 -17.79
N SER A 253 -4.06 -20.05 -18.01
CA SER A 253 -4.77 -20.47 -19.23
C SER A 253 -4.18 -19.75 -20.44
N PRO A 254 -4.39 -20.27 -21.68
CA PRO A 254 -3.94 -19.59 -22.89
C PRO A 254 -4.42 -18.13 -22.97
N GLU A 255 -5.64 -17.85 -22.49
CA GLU A 255 -6.23 -16.53 -22.47
C GLU A 255 -5.62 -15.57 -21.42
N SER A 256 -4.76 -16.08 -20.52
CA SER A 256 -4.09 -15.29 -19.48
C SER A 256 -2.67 -14.86 -19.86
N ILE A 257 -2.22 -15.23 -21.04
CA ILE A 257 -0.82 -15.03 -21.49
C ILE A 257 -0.68 -13.75 -22.33
N ASP A 258 -1.76 -13.23 -22.84
CA ASP A 258 -1.82 -11.95 -23.54
C ASP A 258 -2.01 -10.81 -22.53
#